data_12cb79c5dc068a193b8052a4353746b0
#
_entry.id   12cb79c5dc068a193b8052a4353746b0
#
_cell.length_a   1.000
_cell.length_b   1.000
_cell.length_c   1.000
_cell.angle_alpha   90.00
_cell.angle_beta   90.00
_cell.angle_gamma   90.00
#
_symmetry.space_group_name_H-M   'P 1'
#
loop_
_entity.id
_entity.type
_entity.pdbx_description
1 polymer ?
#
loop_
_entity_poly.entity_id
_entity_poly.type
_entity_poly.pdbx_seq_one_letter_code
_entity_poly.pdbx_strand_id
1 'polypeptide(L)'
;QNEVPKHDAKFPMNIIMRTIPAPPDHQSIPERSNTIAYGKYMVTAAGCGDCHTQSDKGVPIPGKEFAGGVEFNVGPWINTTSNLTPDNETGIGKMTRDDFIKRFKACSTPEYKNTTWKEGEFNTIMPWTLLSQMSESDLGSIYDYLRTIPPVSNKVEKFRLPSKF
;
A
#
# COMPACT_ATOMS: atom_id res chain seq x y z
N GLN A 1 -3.01 33.38 3.69
CA GLN A 1 -2.51 32.79 2.43
C GLN A 1 -0.99 32.87 2.47
N ASN A 2 -0.31 31.72 2.36
CA ASN A 2 1.15 31.73 2.25
C ASN A 2 1.51 32.15 0.83
N GLU A 3 2.29 33.22 0.70
CA GLU A 3 2.88 33.57 -0.58
C GLU A 3 3.93 32.53 -0.97
N VAL A 4 3.66 31.76 -2.00
CA VAL A 4 4.61 30.81 -2.56
C VAL A 4 5.56 31.53 -3.49
N PRO A 5 6.89 31.52 -3.29
CA PRO A 5 7.84 32.16 -4.17
C PRO A 5 7.71 31.66 -5.61
N LYS A 6 7.87 32.51 -6.60
CA LYS A 6 7.92 32.10 -8.01
C LYS A 6 9.11 31.16 -8.19
N HIS A 7 8.85 29.98 -8.76
CA HIS A 7 9.92 29.02 -9.07
C HIS A 7 10.80 29.55 -10.22
N ASP A 8 12.09 29.28 -10.13
CA ASP A 8 13.09 29.61 -11.16
C ASP A 8 13.42 28.41 -12.05
N ALA A 9 12.39 27.67 -12.46
CA ALA A 9 12.57 26.48 -13.31
C ALA A 9 12.95 26.88 -14.73
N LYS A 10 14.13 26.40 -15.18
CA LYS A 10 14.67 26.65 -16.54
C LYS A 10 14.15 25.58 -17.52
N PHE A 11 14.34 25.86 -18.82
CA PHE A 11 14.05 24.90 -19.89
C PHE A 11 14.84 23.57 -19.65
N PRO A 12 14.25 22.37 -19.82
CA PRO A 12 12.86 22.10 -20.24
C PRO A 12 11.83 22.05 -19.09
N MET A 13 12.27 22.13 -17.82
CA MET A 13 11.40 21.95 -16.65
C MET A 13 10.24 22.95 -16.59
N ASN A 14 10.47 24.19 -17.00
CA ASN A 14 9.42 25.22 -17.06
C ASN A 14 8.27 24.87 -18.01
N ILE A 15 8.51 24.03 -19.03
CA ILE A 15 7.47 23.52 -19.93
C ILE A 15 6.80 22.30 -19.31
N ILE A 16 7.60 21.34 -18.80
CA ILE A 16 7.10 20.12 -18.17
C ILE A 16 6.18 20.45 -16.99
N MET A 17 6.57 21.40 -16.14
CA MET A 17 5.76 21.83 -15.00
C MET A 17 4.40 22.45 -15.38
N ARG A 18 4.22 22.91 -16.62
CA ARG A 18 2.90 23.38 -17.09
C ARG A 18 1.93 22.24 -17.43
N THR A 19 2.45 21.04 -17.60
CA THR A 19 1.65 19.83 -17.85
C THR A 19 1.32 19.05 -16.59
N ILE A 20 1.86 19.48 -15.43
CA ILE A 20 1.67 18.83 -14.13
C ILE A 20 1.34 19.94 -13.09
N PRO A 21 0.29 19.78 -12.27
CA PRO A 21 -0.75 18.77 -12.31
C PRO A 21 -1.98 19.25 -13.11
N ALA A 22 -2.75 18.29 -13.61
CA ALA A 22 -4.15 18.58 -13.93
C ALA A 22 -4.87 19.03 -12.65
N PRO A 23 -5.85 19.96 -12.73
CA PRO A 23 -6.64 20.35 -11.57
C PRO A 23 -7.21 19.10 -10.90
N PRO A 24 -7.12 18.99 -9.55
CA PRO A 24 -7.67 17.82 -8.87
C PRO A 24 -9.19 17.73 -9.11
N ASP A 25 -9.65 16.56 -9.46
CA ASP A 25 -11.08 16.27 -9.47
C ASP A 25 -11.55 16.11 -8.03
N HIS A 26 -12.23 17.12 -7.51
CA HIS A 26 -12.72 17.13 -6.13
C HIS A 26 -13.88 16.15 -5.99
N GLN A 27 -13.57 14.95 -5.50
CA GLN A 27 -14.58 13.96 -5.18
C GLN A 27 -14.99 14.06 -3.70
N SER A 28 -16.28 13.93 -3.44
CA SER A 28 -16.78 13.83 -2.06
C SER A 28 -16.36 12.49 -1.45
N ILE A 29 -16.07 12.49 -0.15
CA ILE A 29 -15.79 11.25 0.60
C ILE A 29 -17.06 10.38 0.57
N PRO A 30 -16.96 9.10 0.16
CA PRO A 30 -18.10 8.20 0.16
C PRO A 30 -18.68 8.00 1.58
N GLU A 31 -19.98 7.73 1.65
CA GLU A 31 -20.64 7.39 2.91
C GLU A 31 -20.03 6.13 3.53
N ARG A 32 -19.76 6.16 4.84
CA ARG A 32 -19.19 5.04 5.59
C ARG A 32 -20.07 3.78 5.58
N SER A 33 -21.37 3.94 5.39
CA SER A 33 -22.35 2.85 5.25
C SER A 33 -22.16 2.04 3.97
N ASN A 34 -21.60 2.66 2.93
CA ASN A 34 -21.19 1.95 1.71
C ASN A 34 -19.72 1.48 1.89
N THR A 35 -19.53 0.35 2.57
CA THR A 35 -18.21 -0.15 2.96
C THR A 35 -17.29 -0.41 1.76
N ILE A 36 -17.82 -0.78 0.59
CA ILE A 36 -17.03 -1.01 -0.62
C ILE A 36 -16.52 0.32 -1.20
N ALA A 37 -17.40 1.30 -1.40
CA ALA A 37 -17.00 2.61 -1.95
C ALA A 37 -16.05 3.34 -0.98
N TYR A 38 -16.38 3.31 0.32
CA TYR A 38 -15.53 3.88 1.36
C TYR A 38 -14.20 3.13 1.49
N GLY A 39 -14.20 1.80 1.37
CA GLY A 39 -13.00 0.98 1.36
C GLY A 39 -12.08 1.31 0.18
N LYS A 40 -12.63 1.52 -1.02
CA LYS A 40 -11.87 1.99 -2.19
C LYS A 40 -11.21 3.35 -1.90
N TYR A 41 -11.96 4.28 -1.33
CA TYR A 41 -11.42 5.57 -0.90
C TYR A 41 -10.26 5.40 0.10
N MET A 42 -10.45 4.57 1.14
CA MET A 42 -9.45 4.33 2.17
C MET A 42 -8.19 3.64 1.64
N VAL A 43 -8.32 2.67 0.73
CA VAL A 43 -7.19 2.00 0.04
C VAL A 43 -6.37 3.01 -0.77
N THR A 44 -7.04 3.95 -1.43
CA THR A 44 -6.38 5.02 -2.20
C THR A 44 -5.70 6.02 -1.26
N ALA A 45 -6.41 6.49 -0.23
CA ALA A 45 -5.88 7.45 0.73
C ALA A 45 -4.69 6.90 1.54
N ALA A 46 -4.69 5.59 1.84
CA ALA A 46 -3.59 4.90 2.51
C ALA A 46 -2.44 4.48 1.58
N GLY A 47 -2.54 4.73 0.26
CA GLY A 47 -1.49 4.41 -0.71
C GLY A 47 -1.23 2.90 -0.89
N CYS A 48 -2.22 2.04 -0.60
CA CYS A 48 -2.01 0.59 -0.66
C CYS A 48 -1.57 0.13 -2.06
N GLY A 49 -2.16 0.71 -3.11
CA GLY A 49 -1.86 0.41 -4.50
C GLY A 49 -0.43 0.74 -4.90
N ASP A 50 0.16 1.79 -4.33
CA ASP A 50 1.50 2.29 -4.71
C ASP A 50 2.60 1.25 -4.42
N CYS A 51 2.42 0.48 -3.34
CA CYS A 51 3.35 -0.57 -2.96
C CYS A 51 2.89 -1.97 -3.40
N HIS A 52 1.59 -2.22 -3.50
CA HIS A 52 1.06 -3.57 -3.76
C HIS A 52 0.65 -3.80 -5.23
N THR A 53 0.90 -2.86 -6.13
CA THR A 53 0.66 -3.00 -7.57
C THR A 53 1.97 -2.88 -8.33
N GLN A 54 2.28 -3.88 -9.16
CA GLN A 54 3.45 -3.82 -10.03
C GLN A 54 3.29 -2.73 -11.09
N SER A 55 4.36 -2.02 -11.39
CA SER A 55 4.38 -0.97 -12.41
C SER A 55 5.62 -1.11 -13.30
N ASP A 56 5.48 -0.70 -14.56
CA ASP A 56 6.59 -0.48 -15.47
C ASP A 56 6.73 1.03 -15.73
N LYS A 57 7.91 1.58 -15.44
CA LYS A 57 8.20 3.03 -15.57
C LYS A 57 7.15 3.95 -14.92
N GLY A 58 6.61 3.52 -13.76
CA GLY A 58 5.60 4.26 -13.01
C GLY A 58 4.16 4.08 -13.51
N VAL A 59 3.93 3.26 -14.53
CA VAL A 59 2.58 2.93 -15.02
C VAL A 59 2.17 1.56 -14.48
N PRO A 60 1.03 1.44 -13.77
CA PRO A 60 0.54 0.15 -13.29
C PRO A 60 0.40 -0.86 -14.41
N ILE A 61 0.85 -2.09 -14.19
CA ILE A 61 0.72 -3.19 -15.15
C ILE A 61 -0.72 -3.71 -15.08
N PRO A 62 -1.49 -3.65 -16.19
CA PRO A 62 -2.88 -4.11 -16.20
C PRO A 62 -3.00 -5.57 -15.74
N GLY A 63 -3.98 -5.86 -14.89
CA GLY A 63 -4.21 -7.18 -14.31
C GLY A 63 -3.24 -7.57 -13.19
N LYS A 64 -2.42 -6.64 -12.71
CA LYS A 64 -1.54 -6.82 -11.55
C LYS A 64 -1.90 -5.91 -10.36
N GLU A 65 -3.07 -5.29 -10.43
CA GLU A 65 -3.56 -4.41 -9.37
C GLU A 65 -3.65 -5.18 -8.04
N PHE A 66 -2.99 -4.69 -7.02
CA PHE A 66 -2.90 -5.28 -5.67
C PHE A 66 -2.31 -6.70 -5.60
N ALA A 67 -1.74 -7.22 -6.70
CA ALA A 67 -1.18 -8.57 -6.72
C ALA A 67 0.17 -8.69 -5.96
N GLY A 68 0.74 -7.59 -5.47
CA GLY A 68 2.03 -7.58 -4.81
C GLY A 68 3.19 -7.89 -5.74
N GLY A 69 4.33 -8.27 -5.19
CA GLY A 69 5.52 -8.61 -5.98
C GLY A 69 6.42 -7.41 -6.29
N VAL A 70 6.18 -6.26 -5.68
CA VAL A 70 7.09 -5.10 -5.77
C VAL A 70 8.23 -5.29 -4.77
N GLU A 71 9.46 -5.24 -5.25
CA GLU A 71 10.65 -5.41 -4.43
C GLU A 71 11.21 -4.07 -3.93
N PHE A 72 11.56 -4.05 -2.65
CA PHE A 72 12.23 -2.94 -1.99
C PHE A 72 13.55 -3.40 -1.39
N ASN A 73 14.65 -2.81 -1.85
CA ASN A 73 15.97 -3.02 -1.27
C ASN A 73 16.11 -2.16 -0.02
N VAL A 74 16.16 -2.79 1.17
CA VAL A 74 16.19 -2.09 2.46
C VAL A 74 17.48 -2.47 3.19
N GLY A 75 18.61 -1.97 2.70
CA GLY A 75 19.92 -2.27 3.27
C GLY A 75 20.29 -3.76 3.14
N PRO A 76 20.39 -4.50 4.26
CA PRO A 76 20.86 -5.89 4.22
C PRO A 76 19.80 -6.92 3.81
N TRP A 77 18.59 -6.50 3.42
CA TRP A 77 17.52 -7.42 3.00
C TRP A 77 16.67 -6.84 1.86
N ILE A 78 15.92 -7.72 1.22
CA ILE A 78 14.95 -7.36 0.19
C ILE A 78 13.57 -7.73 0.73
N ASN A 79 12.67 -6.75 0.76
CA ASN A 79 11.26 -6.97 1.00
C ASN A 79 10.49 -7.02 -0.31
N THR A 80 9.58 -7.98 -0.43
CA THR A 80 8.65 -8.05 -1.55
C THR A 80 7.22 -7.96 -1.02
N THR A 81 6.42 -7.09 -1.62
CA THR A 81 5.07 -6.80 -1.15
C THR A 81 4.12 -7.97 -1.36
N SER A 82 3.24 -8.19 -0.38
CA SER A 82 2.28 -9.29 -0.40
C SER A 82 1.17 -9.08 -1.43
N ASN A 83 0.63 -10.19 -1.94
CA ASN A 83 -0.60 -10.20 -2.72
C ASN A 83 -1.81 -9.88 -1.82
N LEU A 84 -2.54 -8.82 -2.13
CA LEU A 84 -3.75 -8.37 -1.42
C LEU A 84 -5.04 -8.74 -2.16
N THR A 85 -4.94 -9.41 -3.33
CA THR A 85 -6.13 -9.84 -4.06
C THR A 85 -6.82 -11.01 -3.33
N PRO A 86 -8.12 -11.29 -3.61
CA PRO A 86 -8.86 -12.37 -2.96
C PRO A 86 -8.50 -13.76 -3.51
N ASP A 87 -7.29 -13.95 -4.01
CA ASP A 87 -6.77 -15.26 -4.37
C ASP A 87 -6.61 -16.15 -3.13
N ASN A 88 -7.09 -17.38 -3.20
CA ASN A 88 -7.12 -18.28 -2.05
C ASN A 88 -5.77 -18.87 -1.67
N GLU A 89 -4.84 -18.98 -2.61
CA GLU A 89 -3.55 -19.63 -2.37
C GLU A 89 -2.42 -18.64 -2.10
N THR A 90 -2.47 -17.48 -2.74
CA THR A 90 -1.35 -16.54 -2.70
C THR A 90 -1.73 -15.17 -2.13
N GLY A 91 -3.03 -14.86 -2.01
CA GLY A 91 -3.56 -13.59 -1.55
C GLY A 91 -4.28 -13.67 -0.20
N ILE A 92 -5.31 -12.83 -0.04
CA ILE A 92 -6.12 -12.75 1.19
C ILE A 92 -7.42 -13.57 1.11
N GLY A 93 -7.58 -14.43 0.12
CA GLY A 93 -8.84 -15.14 -0.13
C GLY A 93 -9.35 -16.01 1.03
N LYS A 94 -8.45 -16.66 1.77
CA LYS A 94 -8.77 -17.46 2.95
C LYS A 94 -8.83 -16.66 4.26
N MET A 95 -8.45 -15.39 4.24
CA MET A 95 -8.47 -14.54 5.43
C MET A 95 -9.88 -14.05 5.69
N THR A 96 -10.32 -14.10 6.95
CA THR A 96 -11.57 -13.46 7.35
C THR A 96 -11.38 -11.95 7.54
N ARG A 97 -12.50 -11.20 7.57
CA ARG A 97 -12.48 -9.77 7.88
C ARG A 97 -11.83 -9.49 9.24
N ASP A 98 -12.17 -10.28 10.23
CA ASP A 98 -11.64 -10.13 11.59
C ASP A 98 -10.14 -10.45 11.65
N ASP A 99 -9.66 -11.46 10.93
CA ASP A 99 -8.23 -11.78 10.85
C ASP A 99 -7.44 -10.64 10.20
N PHE A 100 -8.01 -10.01 9.15
CA PHE A 100 -7.41 -8.85 8.51
C PHE A 100 -7.28 -7.69 9.50
N ILE A 101 -8.35 -7.34 10.21
CA ILE A 101 -8.35 -6.29 11.23
C ILE A 101 -7.34 -6.60 12.35
N LYS A 102 -7.39 -7.81 12.91
CA LYS A 102 -6.49 -8.25 13.98
C LYS A 102 -5.03 -8.16 13.59
N ARG A 103 -4.70 -8.49 12.32
CA ARG A 103 -3.32 -8.37 11.81
C ARG A 103 -2.78 -6.95 11.90
N PHE A 104 -3.59 -5.93 11.56
CA PHE A 104 -3.19 -4.54 11.72
C PHE A 104 -3.13 -4.15 13.19
N LYS A 105 -4.15 -4.49 13.97
CA LYS A 105 -4.25 -4.10 15.39
C LYS A 105 -3.15 -4.69 16.26
N ALA A 106 -2.63 -5.87 15.93
CA ALA A 106 -1.47 -6.45 16.61
C ALA A 106 -0.23 -5.55 16.58
N CYS A 107 -0.11 -4.70 15.55
CA CYS A 107 1.01 -3.78 15.39
C CYS A 107 0.83 -2.44 16.14
N SER A 108 -0.28 -2.26 16.87
CA SER A 108 -0.52 -1.05 17.68
C SER A 108 0.01 -1.15 19.11
N THR A 109 0.42 -2.35 19.54
CA THR A 109 0.84 -2.60 20.92
C THR A 109 2.20 -1.97 21.24
N PRO A 110 2.46 -1.60 22.51
CA PRO A 110 3.77 -1.09 22.93
C PRO A 110 4.91 -2.07 22.63
N GLU A 111 4.67 -3.38 22.77
CA GLU A 111 5.65 -4.42 22.50
C GLU A 111 6.08 -4.41 21.04
N TYR A 112 5.13 -4.32 20.11
CA TYR A 112 5.43 -4.23 18.68
C TYR A 112 6.21 -2.95 18.35
N LYS A 113 5.77 -1.80 18.87
CA LYS A 113 6.41 -0.48 18.63
C LYS A 113 7.83 -0.41 19.12
N ASN A 114 8.15 -1.12 20.22
CA ASN A 114 9.47 -1.13 20.86
C ASN A 114 10.33 -2.33 20.41
N THR A 115 9.86 -3.13 19.44
CA THR A 115 10.64 -4.27 18.92
C THR A 115 11.90 -3.77 18.23
N THR A 116 13.06 -4.30 18.65
CA THR A 116 14.34 -4.10 17.99
C THR A 116 14.61 -5.28 17.07
N TRP A 117 14.73 -5.01 15.79
CA TRP A 117 14.99 -6.02 14.76
C TRP A 117 16.50 -6.27 14.64
N LYS A 118 16.89 -7.55 14.59
CA LYS A 118 18.29 -7.95 14.36
C LYS A 118 18.52 -8.16 12.86
N GLU A 119 19.78 -8.06 12.46
CA GLU A 119 20.16 -8.37 11.09
C GLU A 119 19.80 -9.81 10.73
N GLY A 120 19.16 -10.00 9.58
CA GLY A 120 18.68 -11.30 9.11
C GLY A 120 17.32 -11.74 9.64
N GLU A 121 16.73 -11.04 10.62
CA GLU A 121 15.36 -11.29 11.04
C GLU A 121 14.35 -10.69 10.05
N PHE A 122 13.21 -11.33 9.90
CA PHE A 122 12.12 -10.82 9.05
C PHE A 122 11.71 -9.42 9.51
N ASN A 123 11.82 -8.48 8.60
CA ASN A 123 11.34 -7.12 8.79
C ASN A 123 10.58 -6.67 7.53
N THR A 124 9.89 -5.54 7.58
CA THR A 124 9.07 -5.02 6.48
C THR A 124 9.03 -3.51 6.50
N ILE A 125 8.98 -2.92 5.31
CA ILE A 125 8.78 -1.47 5.13
C ILE A 125 7.32 -1.04 5.28
N MET A 126 6.38 -2.00 5.37
CA MET A 126 4.97 -1.70 5.59
C MET A 126 4.81 -0.85 6.85
N PRO A 127 4.16 0.32 6.80
CA PRO A 127 4.05 1.24 7.94
C PRO A 127 2.99 0.75 8.95
N TRP A 128 3.21 -0.43 9.52
CA TRP A 128 2.26 -1.13 10.39
C TRP A 128 1.82 -0.30 11.58
N THR A 129 2.77 0.38 12.25
CA THR A 129 2.46 1.22 13.43
C THR A 129 1.56 2.40 13.09
N LEU A 130 1.68 2.96 11.88
CA LEU A 130 0.82 4.02 11.40
C LEU A 130 -0.57 3.47 11.04
N LEU A 131 -0.62 2.45 10.19
CA LEU A 131 -1.88 1.87 9.71
C LEU A 131 -2.68 1.18 10.81
N SER A 132 -2.02 0.68 11.87
CA SER A 132 -2.69 0.09 13.04
C SER A 132 -3.54 1.11 13.83
N GLN A 133 -3.33 2.42 13.63
CA GLN A 133 -4.13 3.46 14.27
C GLN A 133 -5.50 3.68 13.58
N MET A 134 -5.69 3.16 12.36
CA MET A 134 -7.00 3.21 11.69
C MET A 134 -8.06 2.51 12.53
N SER A 135 -9.31 2.98 12.47
CA SER A 135 -10.41 2.30 13.17
C SER A 135 -10.65 0.89 12.59
N GLU A 136 -11.22 0.00 13.38
CA GLU A 136 -11.61 -1.34 12.89
C GLU A 136 -12.63 -1.26 11.76
N SER A 137 -13.50 -0.25 11.79
CA SER A 137 -14.44 0.03 10.71
C SER A 137 -13.73 0.39 9.41
N ASP A 138 -12.70 1.26 9.47
CA ASP A 138 -11.93 1.66 8.29
C ASP A 138 -11.15 0.48 7.71
N LEU A 139 -10.45 -0.28 8.57
CA LEU A 139 -9.74 -1.51 8.17
C LEU A 139 -10.70 -2.55 7.57
N GLY A 140 -11.88 -2.69 8.16
CA GLY A 140 -12.91 -3.58 7.65
C GLY A 140 -13.43 -3.16 6.28
N SER A 141 -13.62 -1.86 6.04
CA SER A 141 -14.01 -1.34 4.74
C SER A 141 -12.93 -1.55 3.67
N ILE A 142 -11.65 -1.41 4.04
CA ILE A 142 -10.51 -1.78 3.17
C ILE A 142 -10.61 -3.25 2.76
N TYR A 143 -10.83 -4.14 3.73
CA TYR A 143 -10.99 -5.57 3.45
C TYR A 143 -12.17 -5.82 2.51
N ASP A 144 -13.34 -5.25 2.80
CA ASP A 144 -14.56 -5.41 2.01
C ASP A 144 -14.31 -5.03 0.54
N TYR A 145 -13.62 -3.90 0.30
CA TYR A 145 -13.23 -3.50 -1.06
C TYR A 145 -12.24 -4.50 -1.71
N LEU A 146 -11.17 -4.88 -1.01
CA LEU A 146 -10.18 -5.82 -1.55
C LEU A 146 -10.79 -7.19 -1.89
N ARG A 147 -11.91 -7.57 -1.28
CA ARG A 147 -12.66 -8.78 -1.62
C ARG A 147 -13.43 -8.67 -2.94
N THR A 148 -13.63 -7.47 -3.47
CA THR A 148 -14.38 -7.25 -4.72
C THR A 148 -13.50 -7.19 -5.96
N ILE A 149 -12.18 -7.04 -5.79
CA ILE A 149 -11.26 -6.99 -6.94
C ILE A 149 -11.01 -8.40 -7.52
N PRO A 150 -10.60 -8.52 -8.80
CA PRO A 150 -10.29 -9.81 -9.39
C PRO A 150 -9.16 -10.53 -8.65
N PRO A 151 -9.27 -11.86 -8.39
CA PRO A 151 -8.18 -12.63 -7.82
C PRO A 151 -7.03 -12.77 -8.82
N VAL A 152 -5.81 -12.60 -8.35
CA VAL A 152 -4.58 -12.79 -9.15
C VAL A 152 -3.69 -13.78 -8.41
N SER A 153 -3.36 -14.90 -9.04
CA SER A 153 -2.42 -15.85 -8.45
C SER A 153 -0.99 -15.30 -8.60
N ASN A 154 -0.40 -14.91 -7.48
CA ASN A 154 0.98 -14.42 -7.41
C ASN A 154 1.63 -14.83 -6.09
N LYS A 155 2.43 -15.89 -6.12
CA LYS A 155 3.19 -16.37 -4.96
C LYS A 155 4.43 -15.51 -4.77
N VAL A 156 4.53 -14.84 -3.62
CA VAL A 156 5.61 -13.89 -3.31
C VAL A 156 6.46 -14.40 -2.15
N GLU A 157 7.78 -14.39 -2.33
CA GLU A 157 8.74 -14.52 -1.23
C GLU A 157 8.92 -13.14 -0.56
N LYS A 158 8.27 -12.96 0.59
CA LYS A 158 8.12 -11.64 1.24
C LYS A 158 9.41 -11.04 1.77
N PHE A 159 10.41 -11.87 2.02
CA PHE A 159 11.67 -11.46 2.63
C PHE A 159 12.79 -12.38 2.17
N ARG A 160 13.90 -11.81 1.75
CA ARG A 160 15.13 -12.55 1.44
C ARG A 160 16.36 -11.69 1.74
N LEU A 161 17.45 -12.35 2.06
CA LEU A 161 18.76 -11.70 2.10
C LEU A 161 19.29 -11.55 0.67
N PRO A 162 20.01 -10.47 0.35
CA PRO A 162 20.73 -10.37 -0.92
C PRO A 162 21.68 -11.57 -1.06
N SER A 163 21.77 -12.12 -2.26
CA SER A 163 22.82 -13.12 -2.57
C SER A 163 24.17 -12.48 -2.31
N LYS A 164 24.98 -13.11 -1.47
CA LYS A 164 26.40 -12.70 -1.35
C LYS A 164 27.05 -12.95 -2.72
N PHE A 165 27.49 -11.87 -3.36
CA PHE A 165 28.33 -11.96 -4.55
C PHE A 165 29.71 -12.52 -4.21
#